data_7294785e5acc9ea7bede73a8882e617e
#
_entry.id   7294785e5acc9ea7bede73a8882e617e
#
_cell.length_a   1.000
_cell.length_b   1.000
_cell.length_c   1.000
_cell.angle_alpha   90.00
_cell.angle_beta   90.00
_cell.angle_gamma   90.00
#
_symmetry.space_group_name_H-M   'P 1'
#
loop_
_entity.id
_entity.type
_entity.pdbx_description
1 polymer ?
#
loop_
_entity_poly.entity_id
_entity_poly.type
_entity_poly.pdbx_seq_one_letter_code
_entity_poly.pdbx_strand_id
1 'polypeptide(L)'
;MGKILVWDVPTRIGHWLLVITFTLSFITGDSEEQRLFHVAAGYAVGGILVFRIFWGIAGTRYARFVSFLFTPSEVIGYLGALVKGKPGHWLGHNPAGSYAIYILILLGIATVVSGVAAYVEIGGDWMAEVHDVLSYTMLGMVVIHILGVIVSGWAHHENLVLSMFNGYKQGKSKEAIEPSKKYWIVVPIASAILASLLVYIT
;
A
#
# COMPACT_ATOMS: atom_id res chain seq x y z
N MET A 1 -8.51 -7.58 26.98
CA MET A 1 -8.17 -6.78 25.80
C MET A 1 -9.48 -6.29 25.18
N GLY A 2 -9.52 -5.07 24.65
CA GLY A 2 -10.70 -4.48 24.01
C GLY A 2 -10.40 -4.07 22.57
N LYS A 3 -11.45 -3.66 21.82
CA LYS A 3 -11.27 -3.07 20.49
C LYS A 3 -10.66 -1.68 20.62
N ILE A 4 -9.54 -1.43 19.99
CA ILE A 4 -8.84 -0.14 19.96
C ILE A 4 -8.63 0.31 18.53
N LEU A 5 -8.60 1.62 18.30
CA LEU A 5 -8.30 2.21 16.99
C LEU A 5 -6.80 2.08 16.71
N VAL A 6 -6.45 1.45 15.59
CA VAL A 6 -5.06 1.24 15.12
C VAL A 6 -4.84 1.91 13.76
N TRP A 7 -5.79 1.79 12.83
CA TRP A 7 -5.71 2.38 11.50
C TRP A 7 -6.61 3.60 11.39
N ASP A 8 -6.01 4.75 11.19
CA ASP A 8 -6.75 5.99 10.95
C ASP A 8 -7.47 6.00 9.59
N VAL A 9 -8.41 6.92 9.43
CA VAL A 9 -9.22 6.99 8.21
C VAL A 9 -8.39 7.32 6.96
N PRO A 10 -7.43 8.27 6.99
CA PRO A 10 -6.58 8.54 5.83
C PRO A 10 -5.78 7.32 5.36
N THR A 11 -5.20 6.56 6.28
CA THR A 11 -4.47 5.32 5.95
C THR A 11 -5.37 4.32 5.25
N ARG A 12 -6.59 4.11 5.76
CA ARG A 12 -7.55 3.14 5.21
C ARG A 12 -8.07 3.57 3.83
N ILE A 13 -8.42 4.85 3.67
CA ILE A 13 -8.87 5.39 2.37
C ILE A 13 -7.74 5.32 1.37
N GLY A 14 -6.53 5.76 1.72
CA GLY A 14 -5.38 5.67 0.83
C GLY A 14 -5.08 4.23 0.40
N HIS A 15 -5.17 3.27 1.32
CA HIS A 15 -5.00 1.85 1.00
C HIS A 15 -6.04 1.34 -0.01
N TRP A 16 -7.34 1.60 0.23
CA TRP A 16 -8.39 1.11 -0.66
C TRP A 16 -8.37 1.83 -2.02
N LEU A 17 -7.99 3.10 -2.06
CA LEU A 17 -7.75 3.80 -3.32
C LEU A 17 -6.58 3.17 -4.10
N LEU A 18 -5.47 2.81 -3.43
CA LEU A 18 -4.37 2.06 -4.09
C LEU A 18 -4.87 0.73 -4.66
N VAL A 19 -5.65 -0.04 -3.90
CA VAL A 19 -6.22 -1.31 -4.38
C VAL A 19 -7.05 -1.09 -5.65
N ILE A 20 -7.96 -0.12 -5.62
CA ILE A 20 -8.86 0.16 -6.74
C ILE A 20 -8.09 0.67 -7.96
N THR A 21 -7.25 1.70 -7.78
CA THR A 21 -6.55 2.34 -8.90
C THR A 21 -5.49 1.43 -9.51
N PHE A 22 -4.76 0.66 -8.69
CA PHE A 22 -3.82 -0.36 -9.19
C PHE A 22 -4.55 -1.44 -9.99
N THR A 23 -5.68 -1.97 -9.46
CA THR A 23 -6.46 -3.00 -10.17
C THR A 23 -6.99 -2.46 -11.49
N LEU A 24 -7.55 -1.24 -11.51
CA LEU A 24 -8.03 -0.61 -12.74
C LEU A 24 -6.91 -0.39 -13.74
N SER A 25 -5.76 0.14 -13.32
CA SER A 25 -4.60 0.32 -14.18
C SER A 25 -4.13 -1.02 -14.75
N PHE A 26 -4.02 -2.05 -13.91
CA PHE A 26 -3.53 -3.35 -14.35
C PHE A 26 -4.45 -4.02 -15.39
N ILE A 27 -5.77 -4.07 -15.16
CA ILE A 27 -6.72 -4.73 -16.08
C ILE A 27 -6.95 -3.96 -17.38
N THR A 28 -6.58 -2.69 -17.46
CA THR A 28 -6.72 -1.84 -18.66
C THR A 28 -5.40 -1.70 -19.43
N GLY A 29 -4.30 -2.28 -18.94
CA GLY A 29 -2.95 -2.10 -19.50
C GLY A 29 -2.78 -2.59 -20.93
N ASP A 30 -3.42 -3.72 -21.28
CA ASP A 30 -3.30 -4.36 -22.59
C ASP A 30 -4.30 -3.82 -23.64
N SER A 31 -5.14 -2.83 -23.28
CA SER A 31 -6.21 -2.33 -24.15
C SER A 31 -5.90 -0.93 -24.69
N GLU A 32 -5.68 -0.81 -26.00
CA GLU A 32 -5.51 0.49 -26.67
C GLU A 32 -6.73 1.40 -26.48
N GLU A 33 -7.94 0.84 -26.50
CA GLU A 33 -9.18 1.60 -26.29
C GLU A 33 -9.25 2.21 -24.88
N GLN A 34 -8.60 1.56 -23.90
CA GLN A 34 -8.61 1.98 -22.50
C GLN A 34 -7.30 2.64 -22.07
N ARG A 35 -6.41 2.97 -23.01
CA ARG A 35 -5.10 3.57 -22.72
C ARG A 35 -5.18 4.80 -21.81
N LEU A 36 -6.11 5.72 -22.06
CA LEU A 36 -6.32 6.89 -21.20
C LEU A 36 -6.75 6.52 -19.78
N PHE A 37 -7.59 5.49 -19.64
CA PHE A 37 -7.98 4.98 -18.32
C PHE A 37 -6.80 4.35 -17.58
N HIS A 38 -5.99 3.55 -18.27
CA HIS A 38 -4.77 2.97 -17.74
C HIS A 38 -3.84 4.07 -17.20
N VAL A 39 -3.52 5.06 -18.02
CA VAL A 39 -2.62 6.16 -17.69
C VAL A 39 -3.19 7.01 -16.53
N ALA A 40 -4.46 7.38 -16.57
CA ALA A 40 -5.10 8.16 -15.50
C ALA A 40 -5.10 7.39 -14.17
N ALA A 41 -5.38 6.08 -14.19
CA ALA A 41 -5.31 5.22 -13.01
C ALA A 41 -3.86 5.08 -12.50
N GLY A 42 -2.88 4.97 -13.39
CA GLY A 42 -1.45 4.95 -13.05
C GLY A 42 -1.00 6.25 -12.37
N TYR A 43 -1.38 7.40 -12.90
CA TYR A 43 -1.14 8.69 -12.24
C TYR A 43 -1.81 8.76 -10.86
N ALA A 44 -3.05 8.26 -10.73
CA ALA A 44 -3.73 8.20 -9.45
C ALA A 44 -2.96 7.35 -8.43
N VAL A 45 -2.42 6.18 -8.83
CA VAL A 45 -1.51 5.37 -8.00
C VAL A 45 -0.34 6.22 -7.53
N GLY A 46 0.31 6.96 -8.44
CA GLY A 46 1.41 7.86 -8.12
C GLY A 46 1.03 8.91 -7.07
N GLY A 47 -0.09 9.59 -7.26
CA GLY A 47 -0.60 10.59 -6.31
C GLY A 47 -0.87 10.00 -4.92
N ILE A 48 -1.46 8.80 -4.86
CA ILE A 48 -1.71 8.12 -3.58
C ILE A 48 -0.40 7.67 -2.92
N LEU A 49 0.59 7.23 -3.69
CA LEU A 49 1.92 6.90 -3.17
C LEU A 49 2.62 8.12 -2.56
N VAL A 50 2.54 9.29 -3.21
CA VAL A 50 3.04 10.56 -2.65
C VAL A 50 2.33 10.86 -1.32
N PHE A 51 0.99 10.76 -1.28
CA PHE A 51 0.26 10.87 -0.02
C PHE A 51 0.74 9.84 1.01
N ARG A 52 0.93 8.57 0.63
CA ARG A 52 1.37 7.50 1.55
C ARG A 52 2.75 7.78 2.14
N ILE A 53 3.67 8.32 1.36
CA ILE A 53 5.01 8.72 1.83
C ILE A 53 4.86 9.86 2.83
N PHE A 54 4.12 10.91 2.49
CA PHE A 54 3.84 12.02 3.40
C PHE A 54 3.21 11.53 4.71
N TRP A 55 2.17 10.68 4.64
CA TRP A 55 1.49 10.13 5.80
C TRP A 55 2.35 9.14 6.58
N GLY A 56 3.32 8.52 5.93
CA GLY A 56 4.35 7.70 6.55
C GLY A 56 5.35 8.48 7.41
N ILE A 57 5.41 9.80 7.24
CA ILE A 57 6.26 10.70 8.04
C ILE A 57 5.40 11.44 9.08
N ALA A 58 4.31 12.08 8.65
CA ALA A 58 3.51 13.00 9.44
C ALA A 58 2.23 12.39 10.05
N GLY A 59 1.88 11.17 9.68
CA GLY A 59 0.64 10.50 10.08
C GLY A 59 0.60 10.03 11.52
N THR A 60 -0.43 9.21 11.82
CA THR A 60 -0.62 8.64 13.16
C THR A 60 0.43 7.58 13.48
N ARG A 61 0.53 7.19 14.74
CA ARG A 61 1.57 6.28 15.27
C ARG A 61 1.83 5.07 14.38
N TYR A 62 0.80 4.30 14.01
CA TYR A 62 0.97 3.05 13.24
C TYR A 62 1.06 3.28 11.72
N ALA A 63 0.75 4.48 11.22
CA ALA A 63 0.95 4.86 9.83
C ALA A 63 2.41 5.24 9.54
N ARG A 64 3.14 5.76 10.54
CA ARG A 64 4.52 6.25 10.37
C ARG A 64 5.51 5.13 10.16
N PHE A 65 6.39 5.30 9.19
CA PHE A 65 7.44 4.33 8.84
C PHE A 65 8.31 3.96 10.05
N VAL A 66 8.66 4.93 10.88
CA VAL A 66 9.49 4.69 12.08
C VAL A 66 8.85 3.69 13.05
N SER A 67 7.53 3.50 13.02
CA SER A 67 6.83 2.57 13.93
C SER A 67 6.95 1.09 13.53
N PHE A 68 7.46 0.80 12.33
CA PHE A 68 7.59 -0.56 11.81
C PHE A 68 8.91 -0.78 11.03
N LEU A 69 9.97 -0.11 11.47
CA LEU A 69 11.34 -0.43 11.04
C LEU A 69 11.82 -1.65 11.81
N PHE A 70 12.05 -2.73 11.12
CA PHE A 70 12.57 -3.98 11.69
C PHE A 70 13.86 -4.37 11.00
N THR A 71 14.74 -5.03 11.75
CA THR A 71 15.97 -5.61 11.21
C THR A 71 15.67 -6.89 10.43
N PRO A 72 16.52 -7.31 9.47
CA PRO A 72 16.37 -8.59 8.77
C PRO A 72 16.27 -9.79 9.74
N SER A 73 17.00 -9.74 10.86
CA SER A 73 16.97 -10.77 11.89
C SER A 73 15.59 -10.89 12.54
N GLU A 74 14.92 -9.77 12.83
CA GLU A 74 13.55 -9.77 13.37
C GLU A 74 12.54 -10.35 12.38
N VAL A 75 12.71 -10.06 11.07
CA VAL A 75 11.86 -10.64 10.01
C VAL A 75 12.04 -12.16 9.95
N ILE A 76 13.28 -12.64 9.91
CA ILE A 76 13.58 -14.09 9.89
C ILE A 76 13.05 -14.76 11.17
N GLY A 77 13.26 -14.14 12.32
CA GLY A 77 12.74 -14.61 13.61
C GLY A 77 11.21 -14.72 13.62
N TYR A 78 10.52 -13.70 13.10
CA TYR A 78 9.06 -13.70 12.98
C TYR A 78 8.56 -14.81 12.04
N LEU A 79 9.16 -14.95 10.87
CA LEU A 79 8.80 -16.01 9.92
C LEU A 79 9.01 -17.41 10.52
N GLY A 80 10.14 -17.63 11.21
CA GLY A 80 10.40 -18.88 11.93
C GLY A 80 9.38 -19.15 13.03
N ALA A 81 8.95 -18.14 13.77
CA ALA A 81 7.91 -18.26 14.80
C ALA A 81 6.53 -18.53 14.18
N LEU A 82 6.22 -17.91 13.03
CA LEU A 82 4.99 -18.12 12.29
C LEU A 82 4.86 -19.58 11.83
N VAL A 83 5.91 -20.14 11.24
CA VAL A 83 5.95 -21.58 10.83
C VAL A 83 5.77 -22.53 12.03
N LYS A 84 6.32 -22.15 13.21
CA LYS A 84 6.16 -22.92 14.44
C LYS A 84 4.79 -22.72 15.13
N GLY A 85 3.88 -21.94 14.53
CA GLY A 85 2.55 -21.63 15.09
C GLY A 85 2.60 -20.77 16.38
N LYS A 86 3.67 -20.05 16.63
CA LYS A 86 3.87 -19.19 17.82
C LYS A 86 4.35 -17.77 17.45
N PRO A 87 3.71 -17.08 16.49
CA PRO A 87 4.13 -15.74 16.13
C PRO A 87 3.84 -14.74 17.26
N GLY A 88 4.74 -13.77 17.46
CA GLY A 88 4.51 -12.63 18.35
C GLY A 88 3.34 -11.78 17.85
N HIS A 89 2.55 -11.21 18.76
CA HIS A 89 1.43 -10.34 18.41
C HIS A 89 1.90 -8.89 18.18
N TRP A 90 1.47 -8.30 17.05
CA TRP A 90 1.79 -6.94 16.64
C TRP A 90 0.51 -6.14 16.37
N LEU A 91 0.38 -4.97 16.99
CA LEU A 91 -0.80 -4.10 16.77
C LEU A 91 -0.78 -3.44 15.41
N GLY A 92 0.37 -2.86 15.02
CA GLY A 92 0.59 -2.31 13.70
C GLY A 92 1.01 -3.37 12.68
N HIS A 93 2.03 -3.07 11.90
CA HIS A 93 2.61 -4.03 10.96
C HIS A 93 3.53 -5.00 11.70
N ASN A 94 3.45 -6.28 11.38
CA ASN A 94 4.43 -7.27 11.83
C ASN A 94 5.72 -7.17 10.98
N PRO A 95 6.84 -7.76 11.42
CA PRO A 95 8.12 -7.63 10.71
C PRO A 95 8.08 -8.04 9.24
N ALA A 96 7.42 -9.13 8.87
CA ALA A 96 7.32 -9.55 7.47
C ALA A 96 6.42 -8.61 6.66
N GLY A 97 5.27 -8.21 7.22
CA GLY A 97 4.36 -7.26 6.60
C GLY A 97 4.99 -5.88 6.36
N SER A 98 5.89 -5.43 7.24
CA SER A 98 6.60 -4.16 7.05
C SER A 98 7.51 -4.18 5.82
N TYR A 99 8.27 -5.26 5.61
CA TYR A 99 9.10 -5.43 4.42
C TYR A 99 8.26 -5.50 3.15
N ALA A 100 7.14 -6.23 3.19
CA ALA A 100 6.21 -6.26 2.07
C ALA A 100 5.73 -4.85 1.69
N ILE A 101 5.41 -3.99 2.67
CA ILE A 101 4.97 -2.62 2.42
C ILE A 101 6.08 -1.76 1.80
N TYR A 102 7.32 -1.85 2.30
CA TYR A 102 8.44 -1.12 1.71
C TYR A 102 8.69 -1.54 0.26
N ILE A 103 8.68 -2.85 -0.01
CA ILE A 103 8.86 -3.38 -1.37
C ILE A 103 7.71 -2.92 -2.27
N LEU A 104 6.45 -2.97 -1.82
CA LEU A 104 5.29 -2.51 -2.57
C LEU A 104 5.36 -1.01 -2.89
N ILE A 105 5.81 -0.16 -1.95
CA ILE A 105 5.98 1.27 -2.20
C ILE A 105 7.08 1.50 -3.24
N LEU A 106 8.23 0.83 -3.10
CA LEU A 106 9.36 0.98 -4.04
C LEU A 106 8.98 0.49 -5.45
N LEU A 107 8.38 -0.69 -5.56
CA LEU A 107 7.89 -1.21 -6.84
C LEU A 107 6.82 -0.31 -7.43
N GLY A 108 5.88 0.18 -6.62
CA GLY A 108 4.84 1.09 -7.08
C GLY A 108 5.42 2.39 -7.64
N ILE A 109 6.42 2.99 -6.98
CA ILE A 109 7.12 4.17 -7.49
C ILE A 109 7.82 3.84 -8.81
N ALA A 110 8.57 2.73 -8.87
CA ALA A 110 9.29 2.33 -10.07
C ALA A 110 8.34 2.07 -11.24
N THR A 111 7.20 1.39 -10.99
CA THR A 111 6.16 1.13 -12.00
C THR A 111 5.55 2.43 -12.51
N VAL A 112 5.19 3.37 -11.63
CA VAL A 112 4.63 4.67 -12.05
C VAL A 112 5.65 5.47 -12.84
N VAL A 113 6.90 5.55 -12.38
CA VAL A 113 7.96 6.32 -13.06
C VAL A 113 8.25 5.74 -14.45
N SER A 114 8.39 4.42 -14.57
CA SER A 114 8.61 3.77 -15.88
C SER A 114 7.39 3.93 -16.81
N GLY A 115 6.17 3.83 -16.27
CA GLY A 115 4.95 4.04 -17.05
C GLY A 115 4.82 5.47 -17.57
N VAL A 116 5.09 6.47 -16.75
CA VAL A 116 5.13 7.87 -17.19
C VAL A 116 6.21 8.06 -18.25
N ALA A 117 7.42 7.52 -18.05
CA ALA A 117 8.51 7.64 -19.02
C ALA A 117 8.15 7.00 -20.36
N ALA A 118 7.51 5.82 -20.35
CA ALA A 118 7.02 5.17 -21.57
C ALA A 118 5.90 5.99 -22.25
N TYR A 119 4.99 6.56 -21.46
CA TYR A 119 3.87 7.35 -21.99
C TYR A 119 4.32 8.64 -22.69
N VAL A 120 5.33 9.33 -22.16
CA VAL A 120 5.90 10.56 -22.72
C VAL A 120 7.13 10.29 -23.61
N GLU A 121 7.34 9.04 -24.01
CA GLU A 121 8.39 8.59 -24.95
C GLU A 121 9.82 8.88 -24.48
N ILE A 122 10.05 9.02 -23.17
CA ILE A 122 11.39 9.15 -22.58
C ILE A 122 12.03 7.77 -22.46
N GLY A 123 13.19 7.60 -23.05
CA GLY A 123 13.99 6.36 -22.98
C GLY A 123 13.78 5.40 -24.15
N GLY A 124 12.79 5.64 -25.03
CA GLY A 124 12.50 4.78 -26.18
C GLY A 124 11.74 3.50 -25.82
N ASP A 125 11.62 2.57 -26.77
CA ASP A 125 10.74 1.39 -26.71
C ASP A 125 11.01 0.46 -25.50
N TRP A 126 12.28 0.36 -25.09
CA TRP A 126 12.65 -0.50 -23.95
C TRP A 126 12.03 -0.07 -22.62
N MET A 127 11.57 1.18 -22.50
CA MET A 127 10.95 1.68 -21.27
C MET A 127 9.58 1.05 -21.05
N ALA A 128 8.84 0.75 -22.11
CA ALA A 128 7.60 -0.01 -22.03
C ALA A 128 7.85 -1.45 -21.50
N GLU A 129 8.89 -2.11 -22.00
CA GLU A 129 9.28 -3.44 -21.50
C GLU A 129 9.65 -3.41 -20.00
N VAL A 130 10.39 -2.39 -19.56
CA VAL A 130 10.70 -2.19 -18.13
C VAL A 130 9.43 -1.98 -17.31
N HIS A 131 8.49 -1.17 -17.82
CA HIS A 131 7.20 -0.95 -17.15
C HIS A 131 6.43 -2.26 -16.99
N ASP A 132 6.36 -3.08 -18.03
CA ASP A 132 5.69 -4.38 -17.99
C ASP A 132 6.30 -5.32 -16.95
N VAL A 133 7.63 -5.47 -16.95
CA VAL A 133 8.34 -6.29 -15.95
C VAL A 133 8.07 -5.81 -14.53
N LEU A 134 8.10 -4.50 -14.30
CA LEU A 134 7.81 -3.92 -12.98
C LEU A 134 6.35 -4.13 -12.58
N SER A 135 5.41 -4.00 -13.52
CA SER A 135 3.98 -4.18 -13.29
C SER A 135 3.64 -5.61 -12.89
N TYR A 136 4.18 -6.61 -13.60
CA TYR A 136 4.01 -8.02 -13.24
C TYR A 136 4.72 -8.38 -11.92
N THR A 137 5.90 -7.81 -11.66
CA THR A 137 6.60 -7.96 -10.38
C THR A 137 5.78 -7.38 -9.23
N MET A 138 5.19 -6.21 -9.44
CA MET A 138 4.28 -5.56 -8.49
C MET A 138 3.05 -6.43 -8.22
N LEU A 139 2.42 -6.99 -9.25
CA LEU A 139 1.30 -7.93 -9.11
C LEU A 139 1.70 -9.15 -8.27
N GLY A 140 2.85 -9.76 -8.56
CA GLY A 140 3.40 -10.87 -7.78
C GLY A 140 3.57 -10.51 -6.30
N MET A 141 4.10 -9.30 -6.01
CA MET A 141 4.26 -8.81 -4.65
C MET A 141 2.91 -8.52 -3.96
N VAL A 142 1.91 -8.02 -4.70
CA VAL A 142 0.54 -7.85 -4.19
C VAL A 142 -0.07 -9.20 -3.80
N VAL A 143 0.10 -10.24 -4.61
CA VAL A 143 -0.36 -11.60 -4.28
C VAL A 143 0.32 -12.12 -3.01
N ILE A 144 1.64 -11.96 -2.89
CA ILE A 144 2.40 -12.32 -1.68
C ILE A 144 1.88 -11.54 -0.46
N HIS A 145 1.59 -10.25 -0.61
CA HIS A 145 1.02 -9.42 0.45
C HIS A 145 -0.35 -9.94 0.91
N ILE A 146 -1.25 -10.24 -0.02
CA ILE A 146 -2.59 -10.78 0.29
C ILE A 146 -2.47 -12.12 1.02
N LEU A 147 -1.63 -13.03 0.54
CA LEU A 147 -1.37 -14.32 1.20
C LEU A 147 -0.79 -14.12 2.60
N GLY A 148 0.16 -13.19 2.76
CA GLY A 148 0.72 -12.83 4.05
C GLY A 148 -0.32 -12.29 5.03
N VAL A 149 -1.27 -11.46 4.56
CA VAL A 149 -2.40 -10.96 5.36
C VAL A 149 -3.31 -12.11 5.81
N ILE A 150 -3.65 -13.04 4.92
CA ILE A 150 -4.51 -14.19 5.22
C ILE A 150 -3.83 -15.09 6.25
N VAL A 151 -2.57 -15.49 6.01
CA VAL A 151 -1.79 -16.36 6.90
C VAL A 151 -1.59 -15.71 8.27
N SER A 152 -1.24 -14.42 8.31
CA SER A 152 -1.07 -13.68 9.55
C SER A 152 -2.40 -13.54 10.30
N GLY A 153 -3.49 -13.25 9.60
CA GLY A 153 -4.83 -13.17 10.18
C GLY A 153 -5.26 -14.48 10.83
N TRP A 154 -5.02 -15.59 10.15
CA TRP A 154 -5.30 -16.93 10.67
C TRP A 154 -4.43 -17.28 11.89
N ALA A 155 -3.13 -17.01 11.82
CA ALA A 155 -2.19 -17.32 12.89
C ALA A 155 -2.44 -16.51 14.18
N HIS A 156 -2.96 -15.29 14.04
CA HIS A 156 -3.28 -14.40 15.18
C HIS A 156 -4.75 -14.42 15.60
N HIS A 157 -5.60 -15.20 14.92
CA HIS A 157 -7.06 -15.21 15.11
C HIS A 157 -7.68 -13.81 15.00
N GLU A 158 -7.13 -12.98 14.09
CA GLU A 158 -7.58 -11.61 13.82
C GLU A 158 -8.01 -11.45 12.35
N ASN A 159 -9.10 -10.74 12.12
CA ASN A 159 -9.49 -10.37 10.76
C ASN A 159 -8.77 -9.07 10.35
N LEU A 160 -7.58 -9.22 9.73
CA LEU A 160 -6.76 -8.09 9.30
C LEU A 160 -7.40 -7.31 8.14
N VAL A 161 -8.16 -7.98 7.26
CA VAL A 161 -8.90 -7.31 6.19
C VAL A 161 -9.97 -6.42 6.79
N LEU A 162 -10.77 -6.92 7.74
CA LEU A 162 -11.79 -6.12 8.42
C LEU A 162 -11.18 -4.94 9.18
N SER A 163 -9.98 -5.10 9.74
CA SER A 163 -9.29 -3.99 10.42
C SER A 163 -8.94 -2.86 9.46
N MET A 164 -8.71 -3.16 8.16
CA MET A 164 -8.50 -2.15 7.12
C MET A 164 -9.79 -1.46 6.66
N PHE A 165 -10.97 -2.02 6.97
CA PHE A 165 -12.25 -1.33 6.75
C PHE A 165 -12.65 -0.46 7.94
N ASN A 166 -12.60 -0.98 9.16
CA ASN A 166 -13.13 -0.32 10.35
C ASN A 166 -12.06 0.40 11.20
N GLY A 167 -10.78 0.06 11.06
CA GLY A 167 -9.66 0.65 11.78
C GLY A 167 -9.32 -0.01 13.12
N TYR A 168 -10.09 -1.00 13.58
CA TYR A 168 -9.99 -1.55 14.93
C TYR A 168 -9.27 -2.90 14.97
N LYS A 169 -8.46 -3.10 16.03
CA LYS A 169 -7.84 -4.36 16.41
C LYS A 169 -8.00 -4.63 17.91
N GLN A 170 -7.69 -5.84 18.34
CA GLN A 170 -7.66 -6.18 19.77
C GLN A 170 -6.36 -5.64 20.41
N GLY A 171 -6.51 -4.91 21.53
CA GLY A 171 -5.34 -4.33 22.21
C GLY A 171 -5.68 -3.73 23.57
N LYS A 172 -4.71 -3.06 24.19
CA LYS A 172 -4.88 -2.33 25.44
C LYS A 172 -5.25 -0.87 25.14
N SER A 173 -6.15 -0.26 25.91
CA SER A 173 -6.63 1.12 25.68
C SER A 173 -5.51 2.14 25.53
N LYS A 174 -4.39 1.99 26.25
CA LYS A 174 -3.22 2.87 26.14
C LYS A 174 -2.45 2.78 24.83
N GLU A 175 -2.75 1.80 24.00
CA GLU A 175 -2.10 1.55 22.71
C GLU A 175 -2.94 2.12 21.55
N ALA A 176 -4.18 2.56 21.83
CA ALA A 176 -5.03 3.19 20.83
C ALA A 176 -4.40 4.48 20.30
N ILE A 177 -4.63 4.74 19.00
CA ILE A 177 -4.35 6.05 18.43
C ILE A 177 -5.55 6.98 18.64
N GLU A 178 -5.28 8.29 18.67
CA GLU A 178 -6.34 9.28 18.55
C GLU A 178 -6.86 9.31 17.10
N PRO A 179 -8.18 9.49 16.90
CA PRO A 179 -8.73 9.65 15.56
C PRO A 179 -8.08 10.84 14.85
N SER A 180 -7.63 10.63 13.61
CA SER A 180 -7.16 11.73 12.78
C SER A 180 -8.28 12.75 12.54
N LYS A 181 -7.92 14.03 12.41
CA LYS A 181 -8.89 15.08 12.11
C LYS A 181 -9.60 14.80 10.79
N LYS A 182 -10.90 15.02 10.72
CA LYS A 182 -11.76 14.64 9.58
C LYS A 182 -11.30 15.22 8.23
N TYR A 183 -10.69 16.40 8.21
CA TYR A 183 -10.21 17.01 6.95
C TYR A 183 -9.06 16.24 6.29
N TRP A 184 -8.30 15.41 7.03
CA TRP A 184 -7.26 14.58 6.42
C TRP A 184 -7.78 13.48 5.49
N ILE A 185 -9.10 13.18 5.55
CA ILE A 185 -9.75 12.23 4.63
C ILE A 185 -9.67 12.72 3.17
N VAL A 186 -9.74 14.03 2.98
CA VAL A 186 -9.74 14.64 1.64
C VAL A 186 -8.39 14.49 0.94
N VAL A 187 -7.28 14.42 1.69
CA VAL A 187 -5.93 14.45 1.12
C VAL A 187 -5.64 13.27 0.18
N PRO A 188 -5.85 11.99 0.54
CA PRO A 188 -5.60 10.88 -0.38
C PRO A 188 -6.53 10.92 -1.61
N ILE A 189 -7.77 11.36 -1.43
CA ILE A 189 -8.72 11.50 -2.53
C ILE A 189 -8.27 12.62 -3.49
N ALA A 190 -7.93 13.79 -2.94
CA ALA A 190 -7.43 14.91 -3.74
C ALA A 190 -6.13 14.54 -4.47
N SER A 191 -5.20 13.85 -3.79
CA SER A 191 -3.95 13.40 -4.42
C SER A 191 -4.22 12.49 -5.62
N ALA A 192 -5.16 11.53 -5.50
CA ALA A 192 -5.53 10.64 -6.60
C ALA A 192 -6.15 11.42 -7.77
N ILE A 193 -7.13 12.28 -7.49
CA ILE A 193 -7.85 13.05 -8.51
C ILE A 193 -6.89 14.02 -9.22
N LEU A 194 -6.13 14.82 -8.48
CA LEU A 194 -5.21 15.79 -9.07
C LEU A 194 -4.14 15.10 -9.92
N ALA A 195 -3.62 13.97 -9.45
CA ALA A 195 -2.63 13.21 -10.22
C ALA A 195 -3.24 12.61 -11.49
N SER A 196 -4.47 12.05 -11.44
CA SER A 196 -5.12 11.50 -12.65
C SER A 196 -5.39 12.54 -13.72
N LEU A 197 -5.57 13.81 -13.35
CA LEU A 197 -5.74 14.90 -14.31
C LEU A 197 -4.47 15.24 -15.08
N LEU A 198 -3.30 14.77 -14.64
CA LEU A 198 -2.04 14.98 -15.37
C LEU A 198 -2.07 14.36 -16.77
N VAL A 199 -2.86 13.31 -16.98
CA VAL A 199 -3.03 12.69 -18.30
C VAL A 199 -3.48 13.67 -19.40
N TYR A 200 -4.13 14.78 -19.03
CA TYR A 200 -4.58 15.81 -19.98
C TYR A 200 -3.53 16.88 -20.31
N ILE A 201 -2.38 16.84 -19.64
CA ILE A 201 -1.28 17.79 -19.81
C ILE A 201 0.03 17.11 -20.21
N THR A 202 0.13 15.81 -20.16
CA THR A 202 1.27 14.98 -20.65
C THR A 202 0.91 14.26 -21.92
#